data_6eb312f9f77a2736ce37b5878ae9157e
#
_entry.id   6eb312f9f77a2736ce37b5878ae9157e
#
_cell.length_a   1.000
_cell.length_b   1.000
_cell.length_c   1.000
_cell.angle_alpha   90.00
_cell.angle_beta   90.00
_cell.angle_gamma   90.00
#
_symmetry.space_group_name_H-M   'P 1'
#
loop_
_entity.id
_entity.type
_entity.pdbx_description
1 polymer ?
#
loop_
_entity_poly.entity_id
_entity_poly.type
_entity_poly.pdbx_seq_one_letter_code
_entity_poly.pdbx_strand_id
1 'polypeptide(L)'
;FTIAAGASTPVSFPRARRRLGAPPRLERGDYVLPDGASFLRYDPGALASVCTREAYDELWALSRDVPPTPNPLNRHTHIKRKQGTFGAAYKFGAQISERLDGPEGVLGGRFENEDAWPFLVRACVDDARRRVGDGVFGDAFGPHNAAAHVNWYPDGTAGMGRHSDAEPSLVRGAPIFSYSFLSGGATSPARTFDLFEKTGAPACASQRPFAAVPLAHGDACVMAGAFQDAYEHGVRATAAKAHRGHSRINVTVRALARRDDEERETAR
;
A
#
# COMPACT_ATOMS: atom_id res chain seq x y z
N PHE A 1 5.07 -14.14 -14.82
CA PHE A 1 5.56 -13.36 -13.67
C PHE A 1 5.91 -14.36 -12.57
N THR A 2 7.18 -14.68 -12.41
CA THR A 2 7.63 -15.55 -11.31
C THR A 2 8.03 -14.63 -10.17
N ILE A 3 7.14 -14.44 -9.21
CA ILE A 3 7.56 -13.93 -7.90
C ILE A 3 8.39 -15.07 -7.32
N ALA A 4 9.72 -14.87 -7.26
CA ALA A 4 10.62 -15.87 -6.73
C ALA A 4 10.21 -16.21 -5.30
N ALA A 5 9.94 -17.46 -5.08
CA ALA A 5 10.06 -18.30 -3.92
C ALA A 5 8.80 -19.11 -3.57
N GLY A 6 8.95 -20.41 -3.65
CA GLY A 6 7.99 -21.40 -3.18
C GLY A 6 6.81 -21.59 -4.15
N ALA A 7 6.92 -22.60 -4.98
CA ALA A 7 5.89 -22.97 -5.95
C ALA A 7 4.58 -23.37 -5.24
N SER A 8 3.77 -22.37 -4.88
CA SER A 8 2.36 -22.63 -4.65
C SER A 8 1.65 -22.47 -6.00
N THR A 9 0.93 -23.49 -6.41
CA THR A 9 0.06 -23.41 -7.58
C THR A 9 -0.90 -22.22 -7.38
N PRO A 10 -0.98 -21.28 -8.33
CA PRO A 10 -1.89 -20.14 -8.20
C PRO A 10 -3.31 -20.64 -7.95
N VAL A 11 -3.91 -20.17 -6.87
CA VAL A 11 -5.30 -20.50 -6.55
C VAL A 11 -6.18 -19.67 -7.48
N SER A 12 -7.09 -20.32 -8.20
CA SER A 12 -8.10 -19.59 -8.96
C SER A 12 -8.97 -18.80 -7.98
N PHE A 13 -9.20 -17.53 -8.29
CA PHE A 13 -10.00 -16.64 -7.45
C PHE A 13 -11.39 -17.26 -7.22
N PRO A 14 -11.88 -17.37 -5.97
CA PRO A 14 -13.21 -17.92 -5.72
C PRO A 14 -14.23 -17.01 -6.40
N ARG A 15 -14.89 -17.51 -7.48
CA ARG A 15 -15.99 -16.78 -8.13
C ARG A 15 -17.08 -16.54 -7.09
N ALA A 16 -17.24 -15.28 -6.69
CA ALA A 16 -18.30 -14.87 -5.80
C ALA A 16 -19.64 -15.24 -6.45
N ARG A 17 -20.28 -16.30 -5.98
CA ARG A 17 -21.71 -16.47 -6.24
C ARG A 17 -22.39 -15.23 -5.65
N ARG A 18 -23.24 -14.55 -6.44
CA ARG A 18 -24.07 -13.41 -6.06
C ARG A 18 -25.00 -13.76 -4.89
N ARG A 19 -24.45 -14.00 -3.70
CA ARG A 19 -25.23 -14.16 -2.48
C ARG A 19 -25.13 -12.86 -1.67
N LEU A 20 -26.25 -12.46 -1.07
CA LEU A 20 -26.45 -11.36 -0.14
C LEU A 20 -25.64 -11.58 1.15
N GLY A 21 -24.30 -11.60 1.09
CA GLY A 21 -23.40 -11.85 2.22
C GLY A 21 -22.18 -10.93 2.21
N ALA A 22 -21.38 -11.01 3.26
CA ALA A 22 -20.07 -10.36 3.31
C ALA A 22 -19.18 -10.90 2.18
N PRO A 23 -18.25 -10.09 1.61
CA PRO A 23 -17.31 -10.56 0.60
C PRO A 23 -16.43 -11.67 1.18
N PRO A 24 -15.98 -12.64 0.35
CA PRO A 24 -15.07 -13.68 0.80
C PRO A 24 -13.79 -13.03 1.33
N ARG A 25 -13.32 -13.51 2.47
CA ARG A 25 -12.01 -13.16 3.03
C ARG A 25 -10.96 -14.03 2.37
N LEU A 26 -9.90 -13.40 1.90
CA LEU A 26 -8.77 -14.12 1.33
C LEU A 26 -7.88 -14.66 2.45
N GLU A 27 -7.37 -15.86 2.24
CA GLU A 27 -6.37 -16.51 3.08
C GLU A 27 -4.97 -16.30 2.47
N ARG A 28 -3.93 -16.83 3.13
CA ARG A 28 -2.57 -16.85 2.55
C ARG A 28 -2.60 -17.50 1.18
N GLY A 29 -2.04 -16.84 0.17
CA GLY A 29 -1.94 -17.42 -1.16
C GLY A 29 -1.65 -16.44 -2.27
N ASP A 30 -1.41 -17.00 -3.44
CA ASP A 30 -1.25 -16.32 -4.72
C ASP A 30 -2.53 -16.48 -5.51
N TYR A 31 -3.11 -15.38 -5.96
CA TYR A 31 -4.38 -15.36 -6.67
C TYR A 31 -4.19 -14.77 -8.06
N VAL A 32 -4.65 -15.49 -9.08
CA VAL A 32 -4.91 -14.90 -10.39
C VAL A 32 -6.35 -14.40 -10.40
N LEU A 33 -6.53 -13.12 -10.67
CA LEU A 33 -7.85 -12.50 -10.66
C LEU A 33 -8.65 -12.87 -11.91
N PRO A 34 -9.98 -12.61 -11.94
CA PRO A 34 -10.87 -13.07 -13.01
C PRO A 34 -10.51 -12.60 -14.42
N ASP A 35 -9.75 -11.50 -14.57
CA ASP A 35 -9.26 -10.99 -15.85
C ASP A 35 -8.07 -11.82 -16.42
N GLY A 36 -7.51 -12.73 -15.64
CA GLY A 36 -6.36 -13.56 -16.03
C GLY A 36 -5.02 -12.84 -16.14
N ALA A 37 -4.99 -11.51 -15.98
CA ALA A 37 -3.80 -10.66 -16.14
C ALA A 37 -3.38 -9.95 -14.85
N SER A 38 -4.25 -9.90 -13.86
CA SER A 38 -4.02 -9.29 -12.56
C SER A 38 -3.69 -10.32 -11.49
N PHE A 39 -2.75 -9.98 -10.64
CA PHE A 39 -2.24 -10.87 -9.59
C PHE A 39 -2.37 -10.21 -8.23
N LEU A 40 -2.73 -11.01 -7.22
CA LEU A 40 -2.75 -10.62 -5.82
C LEU A 40 -2.05 -11.68 -5.00
N ARG A 41 -1.08 -11.30 -4.18
CA ARG A 41 -0.52 -12.18 -3.15
C ARG A 41 -0.89 -11.63 -1.79
N TYR A 42 -1.40 -12.48 -0.91
CA TYR A 42 -1.59 -12.18 0.49
C TYR A 42 -0.71 -13.07 1.36
N ASP A 43 0.16 -12.45 2.13
CA ASP A 43 1.13 -13.13 2.99
C ASP A 43 0.99 -12.63 4.44
N PRO A 44 0.16 -13.31 5.26
CA PRO A 44 -0.07 -12.92 6.63
C PRO A 44 1.19 -13.09 7.47
N GLY A 45 1.50 -12.08 8.28
CA GLY A 45 2.63 -12.06 9.19
C GLY A 45 4.01 -11.96 8.52
N ALA A 46 4.08 -11.58 7.25
CA ALA A 46 5.34 -11.49 6.47
C ALA A 46 6.46 -10.73 7.19
N LEU A 47 6.11 -9.64 7.88
CA LEU A 47 7.04 -8.81 8.65
C LEU A 47 6.65 -8.68 10.14
N ALA A 48 5.84 -9.61 10.67
CA ALA A 48 5.39 -9.52 12.06
C ALA A 48 6.55 -9.62 13.07
N SER A 49 7.53 -10.46 12.81
CA SER A 49 8.72 -10.62 13.67
C SER A 49 9.68 -9.43 13.61
N VAL A 50 9.60 -8.62 12.55
CA VAL A 50 10.47 -7.46 12.33
C VAL A 50 9.88 -6.21 13.00
N CYS A 51 8.55 -6.12 13.08
CA CYS A 51 7.87 -4.99 13.68
C CYS A 51 7.80 -5.13 15.20
N THR A 52 8.89 -4.79 15.89
CA THR A 52 8.88 -4.66 17.34
C THR A 52 8.05 -3.45 17.78
N ARG A 53 7.76 -3.36 19.07
CA ARG A 53 7.04 -2.22 19.64
C ARG A 53 7.83 -0.92 19.44
N GLU A 54 9.13 -0.97 19.65
CA GLU A 54 10.03 0.18 19.49
C GLU A 54 10.07 0.66 18.04
N ALA A 55 10.18 -0.27 17.08
CA ALA A 55 10.18 0.05 15.66
C ALA A 55 8.83 0.65 15.19
N TYR A 56 7.71 0.16 15.75
CA TYR A 56 6.40 0.75 15.51
C TYR A 56 6.33 2.18 16.07
N ASP A 57 6.72 2.37 17.33
CA ASP A 57 6.63 3.64 18.03
C ASP A 57 7.59 4.69 17.42
N GLU A 58 8.77 4.29 16.94
CA GLU A 58 9.68 5.14 16.16
C GLU A 58 8.97 5.72 14.93
N LEU A 59 8.43 4.85 14.08
CA LEU A 59 7.76 5.29 12.86
C LEU A 59 6.46 6.04 13.16
N TRP A 60 5.74 5.66 14.22
CA TRP A 60 4.53 6.37 14.65
C TRP A 60 4.81 7.79 15.13
N ALA A 61 5.90 7.99 15.87
CA ALA A 61 6.28 9.29 16.41
C ALA A 61 6.48 10.34 15.31
N LEU A 62 6.97 9.96 14.14
CA LEU A 62 7.17 10.87 13.00
C LEU A 62 5.86 11.48 12.50
N SER A 63 4.73 10.82 12.73
CA SER A 63 3.43 11.37 12.35
C SER A 63 3.09 12.72 12.99
N ARG A 64 3.77 13.08 14.09
CA ARG A 64 3.58 14.38 14.78
C ARG A 64 4.07 15.54 13.93
N ASP A 65 5.19 15.31 13.23
CA ASP A 65 5.88 16.32 12.44
C ASP A 65 5.32 16.42 11.01
N VAL A 66 4.56 15.41 10.56
CA VAL A 66 3.90 15.41 9.25
C VAL A 66 2.65 16.29 9.29
N PRO A 67 2.46 17.22 8.33
CA PRO A 67 1.29 18.09 8.29
C PRO A 67 -0.01 17.30 8.10
N PRO A 68 -1.15 17.87 8.52
CA PRO A 68 -2.46 17.29 8.22
C PRO A 68 -2.68 17.16 6.70
N THR A 69 -3.15 16.01 6.25
CA THR A 69 -3.41 15.78 4.82
C THR A 69 -4.71 16.45 4.38
N PRO A 70 -4.69 17.32 3.39
CA PRO A 70 -5.90 17.97 2.86
C PRO A 70 -6.90 16.92 2.34
N ASN A 71 -8.18 17.18 2.54
CA ASN A 71 -9.23 16.34 1.99
C ASN A 71 -9.40 16.64 0.48
N PRO A 72 -9.23 15.65 -0.42
CA PRO A 72 -9.35 15.88 -1.86
C PRO A 72 -10.76 16.31 -2.30
N LEU A 73 -11.78 15.97 -1.52
CA LEU A 73 -13.17 16.35 -1.80
C LEU A 73 -13.56 17.70 -1.21
N ASN A 74 -12.84 18.19 -0.21
CA ASN A 74 -13.09 19.47 0.41
C ASN A 74 -11.78 20.05 0.98
N ARG A 75 -11.15 20.96 0.24
CA ARG A 75 -9.85 21.55 0.57
C ARG A 75 -9.82 22.36 1.89
N HIS A 76 -10.97 22.69 2.45
CA HIS A 76 -11.09 23.36 3.74
C HIS A 76 -11.05 22.43 4.93
N THR A 77 -11.00 21.12 4.69
CA THR A 77 -10.93 20.08 5.73
C THR A 77 -9.73 19.17 5.52
N HIS A 78 -9.41 18.37 6.53
CA HIS A 78 -8.34 17.39 6.47
C HIS A 78 -8.92 15.99 6.64
N ILE A 79 -8.30 15.02 5.99
CA ILE A 79 -8.61 13.61 6.26
C ILE A 79 -7.97 13.18 7.58
N LYS A 80 -8.55 12.16 8.23
CA LYS A 80 -8.08 11.73 9.55
C LYS A 80 -6.71 11.06 9.53
N ARG A 81 -6.33 10.42 8.41
CA ARG A 81 -5.00 9.84 8.27
C ARG A 81 -3.99 10.91 7.85
N LYS A 82 -2.75 10.75 8.27
CA LYS A 82 -1.61 11.48 7.74
C LYS A 82 -0.86 10.60 6.74
N GLN A 83 -0.10 11.21 5.85
CA GLN A 83 0.67 10.48 4.85
C GLN A 83 1.94 11.24 4.46
N GLY A 84 2.95 10.50 3.98
CA GLY A 84 4.17 11.04 3.44
C GLY A 84 5.00 9.95 2.76
N THR A 85 6.06 10.32 2.06
CA THR A 85 6.85 9.40 1.24
C THR A 85 8.33 9.53 1.53
N PHE A 86 9.01 8.40 1.73
CA PHE A 86 10.46 8.27 1.71
C PHE A 86 10.91 7.84 0.31
N GLY A 87 12.05 8.35 -0.15
CA GLY A 87 12.66 8.01 -1.43
C GLY A 87 12.17 8.86 -2.58
N ALA A 88 11.90 8.23 -3.71
CA ALA A 88 11.53 8.94 -4.93
C ALA A 88 10.23 9.74 -4.73
N ALA A 89 10.19 10.94 -5.30
CA ALA A 89 9.03 11.83 -5.17
C ALA A 89 7.78 11.20 -5.79
N TYR A 90 6.73 11.05 -5.00
CA TYR A 90 5.50 10.40 -5.40
C TYR A 90 4.35 11.40 -5.47
N LYS A 91 3.64 11.40 -6.61
CA LYS A 91 2.45 12.22 -6.82
C LYS A 91 1.21 11.34 -6.85
N PHE A 92 0.18 11.72 -6.11
CA PHE A 92 -1.11 11.05 -6.11
C PHE A 92 -2.15 11.97 -6.76
N GLY A 93 -2.49 11.72 -8.01
CA GLY A 93 -3.33 12.62 -8.79
C GLY A 93 -2.75 14.04 -8.85
N ALA A 94 -3.54 15.04 -8.49
CA ALA A 94 -3.10 16.45 -8.40
C ALA A 94 -2.34 16.78 -7.09
N GLN A 95 -2.24 15.84 -6.15
CA GLN A 95 -1.57 16.03 -4.87
C GLN A 95 -0.17 15.43 -4.90
N ILE A 96 0.82 16.23 -4.53
CA ILE A 96 2.16 15.72 -4.25
C ILE A 96 2.11 15.15 -2.84
N SER A 97 2.52 13.89 -2.66
CA SER A 97 2.74 13.35 -1.32
C SER A 97 3.88 14.12 -0.66
N GLU A 98 3.70 14.51 0.60
CA GLU A 98 4.76 15.18 1.35
C GLU A 98 6.01 14.29 1.35
N ARG A 99 7.12 14.84 0.88
CA ARG A 99 8.41 14.16 0.96
C ARG A 99 8.90 14.23 2.40
N LEU A 100 9.24 13.09 2.97
CA LEU A 100 9.65 12.98 4.38
C LEU A 100 11.16 13.10 4.54
N ASP A 101 11.91 12.55 3.60
CA ASP A 101 13.38 12.47 3.61
C ASP A 101 14.04 13.58 2.76
N GLY A 102 15.37 13.63 2.87
CA GLY A 102 16.21 14.60 2.16
C GLY A 102 16.19 16.01 2.77
N PRO A 103 17.04 16.91 2.27
CA PRO A 103 17.23 18.24 2.87
C PRO A 103 15.99 19.13 2.82
N GLU A 104 15.11 18.90 1.84
CA GLU A 104 13.85 19.64 1.66
C GLU A 104 12.62 18.87 2.18
N GLY A 105 12.85 17.68 2.77
CA GLY A 105 11.78 16.86 3.32
C GLY A 105 11.21 17.45 4.61
N VAL A 106 9.95 17.15 4.91
CA VAL A 106 9.22 17.63 6.10
C VAL A 106 9.96 17.29 7.40
N LEU A 107 10.66 16.17 7.43
CA LEU A 107 11.44 15.73 8.59
C LEU A 107 12.89 16.25 8.58
N GLY A 108 13.23 17.07 7.57
CA GLY A 108 14.55 17.68 7.42
C GLY A 108 15.66 16.65 7.18
N GLY A 109 16.91 17.07 7.35
CA GLY A 109 18.10 16.23 7.13
C GLY A 109 18.26 15.01 8.04
N ARG A 110 17.27 14.68 8.90
CA ARG A 110 17.30 13.44 9.72
C ARG A 110 17.39 12.18 8.90
N PHE A 111 16.86 12.20 7.66
CA PHE A 111 16.76 11.05 6.78
C PHE A 111 17.33 11.38 5.40
N GLU A 112 18.61 11.75 5.34
CA GLU A 112 19.27 12.20 4.10
C GLU A 112 19.40 11.10 3.05
N ASN A 113 19.50 9.86 3.48
CA ASN A 113 19.66 8.69 2.63
C ASN A 113 18.86 7.50 3.19
N GLU A 114 18.78 6.43 2.40
CA GLU A 114 18.00 5.23 2.73
C GLU A 114 18.47 4.55 4.02
N ASP A 115 19.77 4.54 4.31
CA ASP A 115 20.31 3.91 5.51
C ASP A 115 19.84 4.61 6.79
N ALA A 116 19.53 5.90 6.69
CA ALA A 116 19.01 6.70 7.80
C ALA A 116 17.49 6.56 7.99
N TRP A 117 16.75 5.97 7.04
CA TRP A 117 15.30 5.85 7.17
C TRP A 117 14.88 5.01 8.39
N PRO A 118 13.66 5.20 8.91
CA PRO A 118 13.14 4.38 10.00
C PRO A 118 13.25 2.88 9.68
N PHE A 119 13.60 2.10 10.69
CA PHE A 119 13.85 0.66 10.52
C PHE A 119 12.72 -0.07 9.77
N LEU A 120 11.45 0.18 10.12
CA LEU A 120 10.31 -0.47 9.44
C LEU A 120 10.18 -0.08 7.97
N VAL A 121 10.51 1.15 7.60
CA VAL A 121 10.48 1.59 6.20
C VAL A 121 11.52 0.84 5.41
N ARG A 122 12.76 0.76 5.91
CA ARG A 122 13.85 -0.01 5.28
C ARG A 122 13.47 -1.49 5.16
N ALA A 123 12.98 -2.10 6.23
CA ALA A 123 12.57 -3.50 6.22
C ALA A 123 11.49 -3.80 5.15
N CYS A 124 10.56 -2.88 4.92
CA CYS A 124 9.56 -3.01 3.85
C CYS A 124 10.19 -2.93 2.45
N VAL A 125 11.12 -1.99 2.24
CA VAL A 125 11.82 -1.84 0.95
C VAL A 125 12.71 -3.04 0.67
N ASP A 126 13.44 -3.52 1.67
CA ASP A 126 14.30 -4.70 1.54
C ASP A 126 13.49 -5.97 1.26
N ASP A 127 12.32 -6.13 1.90
CA ASP A 127 11.42 -7.25 1.60
C ASP A 127 10.87 -7.17 0.17
N ALA A 128 10.48 -5.97 -0.29
CA ALA A 128 10.02 -5.75 -1.65
C ALA A 128 11.11 -6.10 -2.66
N ARG A 129 12.34 -5.61 -2.48
CA ARG A 129 13.51 -5.92 -3.31
C ARG A 129 13.80 -7.41 -3.36
N ARG A 130 13.83 -8.06 -2.21
CA ARG A 130 14.08 -9.49 -2.09
C ARG A 130 13.02 -10.32 -2.83
N ARG A 131 11.75 -9.90 -2.78
CA ARG A 131 10.64 -10.58 -3.48
C ARG A 131 10.67 -10.36 -4.98
N VAL A 132 11.14 -9.19 -5.45
CA VAL A 132 11.32 -8.92 -6.87
C VAL A 132 12.56 -9.66 -7.40
N GLY A 133 13.64 -9.74 -6.61
CA GLY A 133 14.90 -10.35 -7.00
C GLY A 133 15.50 -9.67 -8.24
N ASP A 134 16.30 -10.42 -8.98
CA ASP A 134 16.95 -9.96 -10.24
C ASP A 134 16.02 -10.07 -11.45
N GLY A 135 14.70 -10.13 -11.22
CA GLY A 135 13.68 -10.23 -12.28
C GLY A 135 13.53 -8.92 -13.06
N VAL A 136 12.56 -8.93 -14.00
CA VAL A 136 12.25 -7.80 -14.92
C VAL A 136 12.13 -6.44 -14.23
N PHE A 137 11.74 -6.41 -12.97
CA PHE A 137 11.55 -5.19 -12.18
C PHE A 137 12.64 -4.96 -11.12
N GLY A 138 13.74 -5.74 -11.10
CA GLY A 138 14.79 -5.62 -10.09
C GLY A 138 15.34 -4.20 -9.99
N ASP A 139 15.76 -3.64 -11.12
CA ASP A 139 16.32 -2.28 -11.20
C ASP A 139 15.30 -1.19 -10.84
N ALA A 140 14.01 -1.45 -11.08
CA ALA A 140 12.94 -0.50 -10.78
C ALA A 140 12.75 -0.25 -9.28
N PHE A 141 13.22 -1.16 -8.42
CA PHE A 141 13.21 -1.02 -6.96
C PHE A 141 14.57 -0.56 -6.39
N GLY A 142 15.48 -0.08 -7.25
CA GLY A 142 16.75 0.49 -6.82
C GLY A 142 16.60 1.72 -5.91
N PRO A 143 17.71 2.18 -5.27
CA PRO A 143 17.69 3.23 -4.26
C PRO A 143 17.03 4.55 -4.69
N HIS A 144 17.08 4.89 -5.98
CA HIS A 144 16.54 6.15 -6.51
C HIS A 144 15.15 6.02 -7.13
N ASN A 145 14.62 4.81 -7.28
CA ASN A 145 13.38 4.55 -7.97
C ASN A 145 12.29 3.99 -7.04
N ALA A 146 12.65 3.48 -5.86
CA ALA A 146 11.69 3.03 -4.89
C ALA A 146 11.09 4.21 -4.12
N ALA A 147 9.77 4.22 -4.01
CA ALA A 147 9.02 5.13 -3.14
C ALA A 147 8.32 4.32 -2.04
N ALA A 148 8.63 4.62 -0.78
CA ALA A 148 7.96 4.04 0.37
C ALA A 148 6.95 5.05 0.94
N HIS A 149 5.69 4.91 0.53
CA HIS A 149 4.60 5.77 0.97
C HIS A 149 4.02 5.27 2.29
N VAL A 150 4.06 6.12 3.31
CA VAL A 150 3.59 5.80 4.65
C VAL A 150 2.25 6.47 4.92
N ASN A 151 1.28 5.70 5.41
CA ASN A 151 0.00 6.19 5.88
C ASN A 151 -0.16 5.87 7.37
N TRP A 152 -0.45 6.90 8.19
CA TRP A 152 -0.74 6.78 9.62
C TRP A 152 -2.24 6.92 9.88
N TYR A 153 -2.86 5.85 10.33
CA TYR A 153 -4.29 5.79 10.68
C TYR A 153 -4.41 5.85 12.20
N PRO A 154 -4.93 6.93 12.80
CA PRO A 154 -4.98 7.08 14.25
C PRO A 154 -5.88 6.05 14.93
N ASP A 155 -6.94 5.64 14.27
CA ASP A 155 -7.86 4.61 14.75
C ASP A 155 -8.68 3.98 13.60
N GLY A 156 -9.68 3.17 13.94
CA GLY A 156 -10.59 2.55 13.01
C GLY A 156 -11.40 3.52 12.16
N THR A 157 -11.66 4.74 12.64
CA THR A 157 -12.49 5.72 11.91
C THR A 157 -11.76 6.39 10.75
N ALA A 158 -10.42 6.29 10.70
CA ALA A 158 -9.63 6.68 9.56
C ALA A 158 -9.64 5.57 8.49
N GLY A 159 -9.86 5.91 7.25
CA GLY A 159 -9.90 4.99 6.11
C GLY A 159 -9.22 5.55 4.89
N MET A 160 -9.17 4.73 3.85
CA MET A 160 -8.79 5.10 2.49
C MET A 160 -9.98 4.79 1.58
N GLY A 161 -10.46 5.79 0.86
CA GLY A 161 -11.50 5.60 -0.14
C GLY A 161 -11.07 4.63 -1.24
N ARG A 162 -12.01 4.18 -2.02
CA ARG A 162 -11.77 3.33 -3.18
C ARG A 162 -10.95 4.08 -4.23
N HIS A 163 -9.86 3.47 -4.70
CA HIS A 163 -8.92 4.01 -5.68
C HIS A 163 -8.12 2.90 -6.35
N SER A 164 -7.38 3.24 -7.38
CA SER A 164 -6.27 2.44 -7.92
C SER A 164 -5.00 3.28 -7.89
N ASP A 165 -3.86 2.64 -7.74
CA ASP A 165 -2.54 3.25 -7.88
C ASP A 165 -2.14 3.17 -9.37
N ALA A 166 -2.65 4.09 -10.18
CA ALA A 166 -2.47 4.09 -11.63
C ALA A 166 -1.83 5.41 -12.12
N GLU A 167 -0.97 6.00 -11.28
CA GLU A 167 -0.27 7.23 -11.61
C GLU A 167 0.75 7.00 -12.73
N PRO A 168 0.90 7.94 -13.69
CA PRO A 168 1.85 7.83 -14.80
C PRO A 168 3.30 7.66 -14.37
N SER A 169 3.65 8.15 -13.18
CA SER A 169 5.01 8.03 -12.62
C SER A 169 5.35 6.60 -12.14
N LEU A 170 4.40 5.67 -12.10
CA LEU A 170 4.65 4.30 -11.68
C LEU A 170 5.16 3.46 -12.86
N VAL A 171 6.11 2.57 -12.58
CA VAL A 171 6.52 1.55 -13.55
C VAL A 171 5.35 0.61 -13.81
N ARG A 172 4.82 0.63 -15.03
CA ARG A 172 3.63 -0.11 -15.40
C ARG A 172 3.82 -1.62 -15.21
N GLY A 173 2.86 -2.26 -14.58
CA GLY A 173 2.89 -3.70 -14.31
C GLY A 173 3.83 -4.13 -13.19
N ALA A 174 4.66 -3.22 -12.66
CA ALA A 174 5.49 -3.52 -11.50
C ALA A 174 4.64 -3.85 -10.27
N PRO A 175 5.09 -4.76 -9.40
CA PRO A 175 4.38 -5.07 -8.19
C PRO A 175 4.33 -3.88 -7.24
N ILE A 176 3.20 -3.71 -6.57
CA ILE A 176 3.01 -2.76 -5.46
C ILE A 176 2.90 -3.57 -4.18
N PHE A 177 3.77 -3.30 -3.22
CA PHE A 177 3.84 -3.99 -1.94
C PHE A 177 3.18 -3.13 -0.86
N SER A 178 2.19 -3.66 -0.16
CA SER A 178 1.49 -2.97 0.91
C SER A 178 1.63 -3.75 2.22
N TYR A 179 2.29 -3.14 3.20
CA TYR A 179 2.56 -3.72 4.52
C TYR A 179 1.70 -3.06 5.58
N SER A 180 1.22 -3.83 6.54
CA SER A 180 0.31 -3.36 7.58
C SER A 180 0.86 -3.64 8.97
N PHE A 181 0.97 -2.60 9.81
CA PHE A 181 1.44 -2.70 11.19
C PHE A 181 0.40 -2.09 12.14
N LEU A 182 0.13 -2.76 13.26
CA LEU A 182 -0.91 -2.40 14.22
C LEU A 182 -0.27 -2.12 15.59
N SER A 183 -0.73 -1.09 16.29
CA SER A 183 -0.16 -0.62 17.55
C SER A 183 -0.15 -1.65 18.69
N GLY A 184 -1.11 -2.55 18.74
CA GLY A 184 -1.16 -3.66 19.69
C GLY A 184 -0.60 -4.97 19.14
N GLY A 185 0.17 -4.93 18.04
CA GLY A 185 0.70 -6.14 17.43
C GLY A 185 -0.41 -7.11 17.01
N ALA A 186 -0.17 -8.39 17.21
CA ALA A 186 -1.10 -9.47 16.86
C ALA A 186 -2.44 -9.43 17.62
N THR A 187 -2.54 -8.69 18.73
CA THR A 187 -3.78 -8.57 19.51
C THR A 187 -4.72 -7.49 18.99
N SER A 188 -4.24 -6.61 18.10
CA SER A 188 -5.08 -5.60 17.47
C SER A 188 -6.00 -6.21 16.41
N PRO A 189 -7.25 -5.74 16.32
CA PRO A 189 -8.17 -6.22 15.30
C PRO A 189 -7.68 -5.83 13.89
N ALA A 190 -7.67 -6.79 12.97
CA ALA A 190 -7.29 -6.58 11.58
C ALA A 190 -8.21 -5.55 10.90
N ARG A 191 -7.64 -4.68 10.07
CA ARG A 191 -8.41 -3.79 9.19
C ARG A 191 -8.82 -4.56 7.93
N THR A 192 -9.79 -4.06 7.21
CA THR A 192 -10.26 -4.69 5.99
C THR A 192 -9.80 -3.90 4.77
N PHE A 193 -9.13 -4.58 3.86
CA PHE A 193 -8.77 -4.09 2.53
C PHE A 193 -9.76 -4.68 1.54
N ASP A 194 -10.66 -3.84 1.06
CA ASP A 194 -11.71 -4.22 0.14
C ASP A 194 -11.23 -4.13 -1.32
N LEU A 195 -11.62 -5.11 -2.13
CA LEU A 195 -11.28 -5.21 -3.56
C LEU A 195 -12.54 -5.02 -4.42
N PHE A 196 -12.42 -4.19 -5.46
CA PHE A 196 -13.51 -3.84 -6.37
C PHE A 196 -13.06 -3.98 -7.82
N GLU A 197 -13.96 -4.43 -8.69
CA GLU A 197 -13.74 -4.34 -10.13
C GLU A 197 -13.95 -2.89 -10.61
N LYS A 198 -13.09 -2.41 -11.51
CA LYS A 198 -13.32 -1.15 -12.22
C LYS A 198 -14.46 -1.35 -13.22
N THR A 199 -15.51 -0.56 -13.11
CA THR A 199 -16.71 -0.68 -13.97
C THR A 199 -16.80 0.42 -15.02
N GLY A 200 -15.79 1.31 -15.12
CA GLY A 200 -15.85 2.50 -15.98
C GLY A 200 -16.86 3.56 -15.54
N ALA A 201 -17.73 3.24 -14.61
CA ALA A 201 -18.66 4.19 -13.99
C ALA A 201 -17.97 4.88 -12.78
N PRO A 202 -18.39 6.11 -12.42
CA PRO A 202 -17.92 6.75 -11.20
C PRO A 202 -18.10 5.81 -10.00
N ALA A 203 -17.12 5.81 -9.08
CA ALA A 203 -17.15 4.96 -7.91
C ALA A 203 -18.48 5.13 -7.16
N CYS A 204 -19.37 4.15 -7.31
CA CYS A 204 -20.68 4.16 -6.64
C CYS A 204 -20.53 3.56 -5.25
N ALA A 205 -20.98 4.28 -4.22
CA ALA A 205 -20.99 3.80 -2.85
C ALA A 205 -21.77 2.49 -2.66
N SER A 206 -22.66 2.14 -3.60
CA SER A 206 -23.45 0.90 -3.58
C SER A 206 -22.71 -0.32 -4.13
N GLN A 207 -21.58 -0.15 -4.82
CA GLN A 207 -20.82 -1.28 -5.34
C GLN A 207 -20.16 -2.02 -4.18
N ARG A 208 -20.49 -3.30 -4.04
CA ARG A 208 -19.92 -4.16 -3.01
C ARG A 208 -18.54 -4.67 -3.44
N PRO A 209 -17.60 -4.79 -2.50
CA PRO A 209 -16.34 -5.46 -2.81
C PRO A 209 -16.61 -6.92 -3.20
N PHE A 210 -15.85 -7.41 -4.18
CA PHE A 210 -15.91 -8.82 -4.58
C PHE A 210 -15.07 -9.71 -3.67
N ALA A 211 -14.08 -9.15 -2.98
CA ALA A 211 -13.27 -9.81 -1.98
C ALA A 211 -12.73 -8.84 -0.94
N ALA A 212 -12.23 -9.37 0.15
CA ALA A 212 -11.61 -8.62 1.21
C ALA A 212 -10.36 -9.33 1.75
N VAL A 213 -9.29 -8.58 1.92
CA VAL A 213 -8.05 -9.04 2.57
C VAL A 213 -8.06 -8.52 4.02
N PRO A 214 -7.93 -9.38 5.03
CA PRO A 214 -7.68 -8.93 6.38
C PRO A 214 -6.26 -8.34 6.44
N LEU A 215 -6.11 -7.14 6.99
CA LEU A 215 -4.81 -6.49 7.19
C LEU A 215 -4.47 -6.55 8.68
N ALA A 216 -3.89 -7.65 9.10
CA ALA A 216 -3.39 -7.83 10.46
C ALA A 216 -1.98 -7.25 10.63
N HIS A 217 -1.39 -7.45 11.80
CA HIS A 217 -0.06 -6.97 12.11
C HIS A 217 1.01 -7.75 11.35
N GLY A 218 1.87 -7.02 10.63
CA GLY A 218 2.96 -7.59 9.85
C GLY A 218 2.56 -8.20 8.51
N ASP A 219 1.29 -8.08 8.10
CA ASP A 219 0.81 -8.64 6.84
C ASP A 219 1.36 -7.88 5.62
N ALA A 220 1.61 -8.62 4.56
CA ALA A 220 1.91 -8.09 3.24
C ALA A 220 0.81 -8.45 2.23
N CYS A 221 0.42 -7.46 1.44
CA CYS A 221 -0.46 -7.63 0.29
C CYS A 221 0.27 -7.08 -0.94
N VAL A 222 0.43 -7.90 -1.99
CA VAL A 222 1.15 -7.53 -3.21
C VAL A 222 0.17 -7.55 -4.38
N MET A 223 0.09 -6.44 -5.09
CA MET A 223 -0.72 -6.26 -6.30
C MET A 223 0.21 -6.15 -7.50
N ALA A 224 -0.04 -6.90 -8.57
CA ALA A 224 0.86 -6.93 -9.72
C ALA A 224 0.11 -7.17 -11.05
N GLY A 225 0.84 -7.05 -12.16
CA GLY A 225 0.28 -7.19 -13.49
C GLY A 225 -0.68 -6.06 -13.83
N ALA A 226 -1.84 -6.38 -14.39
CA ALA A 226 -2.87 -5.41 -14.77
C ALA A 226 -3.76 -4.95 -13.59
N PHE A 227 -3.39 -5.27 -12.34
CA PHE A 227 -4.25 -5.02 -11.17
C PHE A 227 -4.71 -3.57 -11.09
N GLN A 228 -3.82 -2.62 -11.28
CA GLN A 228 -4.15 -1.19 -11.18
C GLN A 228 -4.97 -0.67 -12.37
N ASP A 229 -4.96 -1.39 -13.48
CA ASP A 229 -5.79 -1.07 -14.65
C ASP A 229 -7.23 -1.60 -14.50
N ALA A 230 -7.40 -2.80 -13.92
CA ALA A 230 -8.67 -3.52 -13.88
C ALA A 230 -9.41 -3.44 -12.54
N TYR A 231 -8.70 -3.13 -11.45
CA TYR A 231 -9.26 -3.17 -10.08
C TYR A 231 -8.99 -1.89 -9.31
N GLU A 232 -9.81 -1.70 -8.29
CA GLU A 232 -9.67 -0.68 -7.26
C GLU A 232 -9.66 -1.33 -5.89
N HIS A 233 -9.11 -0.63 -4.93
CA HIS A 233 -9.04 -1.08 -3.55
C HIS A 233 -9.27 0.06 -2.57
N GLY A 234 -9.53 -0.30 -1.30
CA GLY A 234 -9.70 0.68 -0.24
C GLY A 234 -9.61 0.07 1.15
N VAL A 235 -9.36 0.91 2.14
CA VAL A 235 -9.38 0.50 3.55
C VAL A 235 -10.61 1.08 4.21
N ARG A 236 -11.56 0.21 4.56
CA ARG A 236 -12.83 0.62 5.13
C ARG A 236 -12.64 1.29 6.49
N ALA A 237 -13.21 2.49 6.65
CA ALA A 237 -13.38 3.09 7.96
C ALA A 237 -14.42 2.29 8.77
N THR A 238 -14.20 2.16 10.07
CA THR A 238 -15.10 1.47 10.98
C THR A 238 -15.23 2.21 12.31
N ALA A 239 -16.43 2.37 12.78
CA ALA A 239 -16.71 2.90 14.11
C ALA A 239 -16.79 1.79 15.18
N ALA A 240 -16.53 0.54 14.82
CA ALA A 240 -16.61 -0.60 15.72
C ALA A 240 -15.72 -0.37 16.96
N LYS A 241 -16.27 -0.61 18.14
CA LYS A 241 -15.60 -0.38 19.44
C LYS A 241 -14.24 -1.08 19.52
N ALA A 242 -14.11 -2.27 18.92
CA ALA A 242 -12.88 -3.04 18.89
C ALA A 242 -11.70 -2.31 18.21
N HIS A 243 -11.97 -1.36 17.30
CA HIS A 243 -10.92 -0.60 16.60
C HIS A 243 -10.60 0.75 17.24
N ARG A 244 -11.28 1.13 18.32
CA ARG A 244 -10.99 2.37 19.04
C ARG A 244 -9.67 2.25 19.79
N GLY A 245 -8.81 3.26 19.66
CA GLY A 245 -7.49 3.27 20.30
C GLY A 245 -6.44 2.37 19.65
N HIS A 246 -6.79 1.67 18.54
CA HIS A 246 -5.83 0.90 17.78
C HIS A 246 -5.42 1.66 16.51
N SER A 247 -4.22 2.21 16.56
CA SER A 247 -3.61 2.88 15.40
C SER A 247 -3.01 1.85 14.45
N ARG A 248 -2.86 2.25 13.18
CA ARG A 248 -2.26 1.45 12.12
C ARG A 248 -1.28 2.28 11.32
N ILE A 249 -0.14 1.72 11.00
CA ILE A 249 0.77 2.20 9.97
C ILE A 249 0.64 1.29 8.74
N ASN A 250 0.59 1.90 7.57
CA ASN A 250 0.73 1.19 6.31
C ASN A 250 1.96 1.76 5.59
N VAL A 251 2.83 0.89 5.12
CA VAL A 251 3.92 1.24 4.22
C VAL A 251 3.64 0.60 2.87
N THR A 252 3.54 1.42 1.82
CA THR A 252 3.34 0.93 0.45
C THR A 252 4.58 1.24 -0.37
N VAL A 253 5.27 0.19 -0.85
CA VAL A 253 6.47 0.32 -1.67
C VAL A 253 6.11 0.19 -3.14
N ARG A 254 6.54 1.17 -3.94
CA ARG A 254 6.25 1.29 -5.37
C ARG A 254 7.53 1.55 -6.14
N ALA A 255 7.58 1.08 -7.39
CA ALA A 255 8.63 1.42 -8.35
C ALA A 255 8.19 2.64 -9.18
N LEU A 256 9.02 3.68 -9.22
CA LEU A 256 8.78 4.87 -10.05
C LEU A 256 9.62 4.80 -11.32
N ALA A 257 9.05 5.25 -12.43
CA ALA A 257 9.76 5.42 -13.68
C ALA A 257 10.84 6.50 -13.52
N ARG A 258 11.99 6.33 -14.21
CA ARG A 258 12.99 7.37 -14.28
C ARG A 258 12.46 8.56 -15.09
N ARG A 259 12.84 9.78 -14.72
CA ARG A 259 12.42 10.98 -15.47
C ARG A 259 12.75 10.90 -16.97
N ASP A 260 13.86 10.26 -17.31
CA ASP A 260 14.28 10.06 -18.71
C ASP A 260 13.35 9.13 -19.50
N ASP A 261 12.60 8.25 -18.80
CA ASP A 261 11.64 7.36 -19.41
C ASP A 261 10.28 8.06 -19.60
N GLU A 262 9.89 8.99 -18.72
CA GLU A 262 8.68 9.81 -18.89
C GLU A 262 8.75 10.72 -20.13
N GLU A 263 9.92 11.30 -20.41
CA GLU A 263 10.14 12.14 -21.60
C GLU A 263 10.07 11.34 -22.91
N ARG A 264 10.48 10.07 -22.91
CA ARG A 264 10.42 9.20 -24.08
C ARG A 264 9.01 8.67 -24.36
N GLU A 265 8.18 8.49 -23.34
CA GLU A 265 6.80 7.99 -23.50
C GLU A 265 5.86 9.12 -23.95
N THR A 266 6.10 10.36 -23.52
CA THR A 266 5.36 11.55 -23.97
C THR A 266 5.71 11.98 -25.41
N ALA A 267 6.84 11.49 -25.95
CA ALA A 267 7.29 11.80 -27.31
C ALA A 267 6.85 10.75 -28.36
N ARG A 268 6.13 9.72 -27.97
CA ARG A 268 5.53 8.69 -28.84
C ARG A 268 4.02 8.86 -28.94
#